data_23032d8d5f5d403fa309d0ab649d9983
#
_entry.id   23032d8d5f5d403fa309d0ab649d9983
#
_cell.length_a   1.000
_cell.length_b   1.000
_cell.length_c   1.000
_cell.angle_alpha   90.00
_cell.angle_beta   90.00
_cell.angle_gamma   90.00
#
_symmetry.space_group_name_H-M   'P 1'
#
loop_
_entity.id
_entity.type
_entity.pdbx_description
1 polymer ?
#
loop_
_entity_poly.entity_id
_entity_poly.type
_entity_poly.pdbx_seq_one_letter_code
_entity_poly.pdbx_strand_id
1 'polypeptide(L)'
;EKVKEVTLETKLVYSDYLSDQTGNKVYLKPENMQFTGAYKVRGAYYKISTLSEEERQRGLITASAGNHAQGVAYAAKCYGCKAVIVMPTTTPLIKVNRTKSYGAEVVLYGDVYDEACAHALELAEKNGYTFIHPFDDLAVATGQGTIAMEIFKELPLVEYILVPIGGGGLATGVSTLAKLLNPKIKVIGVEPAGANCMQASFAAG
;
A
#
# COMPACT_ATOMS: atom_id res chain seq x y z
N GLU A 1 -2.60 -1.12 -16.26
CA GLU A 1 -1.45 -0.79 -17.13
C GLU A 1 -0.41 0.07 -16.39
N LYS A 2 -0.76 1.24 -15.82
CA LYS A 2 0.19 2.19 -15.20
C LYS A 2 1.16 1.56 -14.19
N VAL A 3 0.65 0.75 -13.25
CA VAL A 3 1.50 0.18 -12.19
C VAL A 3 2.52 -0.85 -12.70
N LYS A 4 2.33 -1.41 -13.89
CA LYS A 4 3.27 -2.38 -14.48
C LYS A 4 4.66 -1.80 -14.74
N GLU A 5 4.76 -0.48 -14.86
CA GLU A 5 6.03 0.22 -15.07
C GLU A 5 6.97 0.10 -13.86
N VAL A 6 6.41 -0.14 -12.66
CA VAL A 6 7.14 -0.09 -11.38
C VAL A 6 6.91 -1.29 -10.48
N THR A 7 6.14 -2.27 -10.95
CA THR A 7 5.84 -3.47 -10.16
C THR A 7 6.33 -4.73 -10.85
N LEU A 8 6.72 -5.69 -10.03
CA LEU A 8 6.90 -7.06 -10.49
C LEU A 8 5.52 -7.75 -10.53
N GLU A 9 5.23 -8.46 -11.62
CA GLU A 9 4.10 -9.38 -11.65
C GLU A 9 4.47 -10.60 -10.80
N THR A 10 4.17 -10.51 -9.49
CA THR A 10 4.42 -11.60 -8.56
C THR A 10 3.52 -12.79 -8.90
N LYS A 11 4.10 -13.90 -9.32
CA LYS A 11 3.32 -15.10 -9.68
C LYS A 11 2.67 -15.72 -8.45
N LEU A 12 1.51 -16.34 -8.66
CA LEU A 12 0.88 -17.15 -7.61
C LEU A 12 1.73 -18.38 -7.33
N VAL A 13 1.99 -18.63 -6.06
CA VAL A 13 2.76 -19.79 -5.59
C VAL A 13 1.82 -20.76 -4.89
N TYR A 14 1.68 -21.96 -5.41
CA TYR A 14 0.93 -23.01 -4.71
C TYR A 14 1.67 -23.40 -3.43
N SER A 15 0.90 -23.55 -2.35
CA SER A 15 1.42 -23.95 -1.03
C SER A 15 0.95 -25.36 -0.70
N ASP A 16 1.80 -26.36 -0.87
CA ASP A 16 1.50 -27.74 -0.47
C ASP A 16 1.15 -27.80 1.01
N TYR A 17 1.97 -27.18 1.85
CA TYR A 17 1.77 -27.17 3.30
C TYR A 17 0.39 -26.63 3.72
N LEU A 18 -0.01 -25.46 3.24
CA LEU A 18 -1.31 -24.88 3.60
C LEU A 18 -2.46 -25.64 2.95
N SER A 19 -2.26 -26.19 1.77
CA SER A 19 -3.27 -27.00 1.10
C SER A 19 -3.55 -28.30 1.84
N ASP A 20 -2.51 -28.98 2.29
CA ASP A 20 -2.64 -30.20 3.08
C ASP A 20 -3.29 -29.95 4.45
N GLN A 21 -2.91 -28.84 5.12
CA GLN A 21 -3.48 -28.48 6.42
C GLN A 21 -4.97 -28.13 6.36
N THR A 22 -5.43 -27.58 5.23
CA THR A 22 -6.81 -27.03 5.13
C THR A 22 -7.74 -27.88 4.26
N GLY A 23 -7.21 -28.83 3.51
CA GLY A 23 -7.97 -29.57 2.50
C GLY A 23 -8.42 -28.71 1.31
N ASN A 24 -7.78 -27.57 1.09
CA ASN A 24 -8.09 -26.64 0.00
C ASN A 24 -6.90 -26.49 -0.95
N LYS A 25 -7.12 -25.88 -2.11
CA LYS A 25 -6.03 -25.47 -3.00
C LYS A 25 -5.62 -24.03 -2.65
N VAL A 26 -4.54 -23.89 -1.90
CA VAL A 26 -4.07 -22.60 -1.38
C VAL A 26 -2.92 -22.06 -2.23
N TYR A 27 -3.07 -20.83 -2.69
CA TYR A 27 -2.07 -20.08 -3.42
C TYR A 27 -1.67 -18.82 -2.65
N LEU A 28 -0.40 -18.47 -2.71
CA LEU A 28 0.15 -17.26 -2.11
C LEU A 28 0.43 -16.23 -3.22
N LYS A 29 0.02 -14.98 -2.99
CA LYS A 29 0.43 -13.82 -3.81
C LYS A 29 1.56 -13.09 -3.08
N PRO A 30 2.84 -13.33 -3.45
CA PRO A 30 3.98 -12.91 -2.64
C PRO A 30 4.35 -11.44 -2.90
N GLU A 31 3.52 -10.49 -2.47
CA GLU A 31 3.75 -9.04 -2.63
C GLU A 31 4.96 -8.50 -1.84
N ASN A 32 5.53 -9.29 -0.93
CA ASN A 32 6.82 -9.01 -0.31
C ASN A 32 8.01 -9.11 -1.30
N MET A 33 7.80 -9.65 -2.49
CA MET A 33 8.79 -9.74 -3.56
C MET A 33 8.85 -8.49 -4.44
N GLN A 34 7.99 -7.50 -4.22
CA GLN A 34 8.07 -6.21 -4.92
C GLN A 34 9.42 -5.50 -4.65
N PHE A 35 9.84 -4.60 -5.56
CA PHE A 35 11.09 -3.84 -5.43
C PHE A 35 11.24 -3.13 -4.08
N THR A 36 10.14 -2.64 -3.52
CA THR A 36 10.11 -2.00 -2.20
C THR A 36 9.85 -2.99 -1.06
N GLY A 37 9.73 -4.28 -1.34
CA GLY A 37 9.45 -5.31 -0.36
C GLY A 37 7.99 -5.38 0.11
N ALA A 38 7.07 -4.69 -0.58
CA ALA A 38 5.64 -4.68 -0.24
C ALA A 38 4.78 -4.13 -1.39
N TYR A 39 3.48 -4.46 -1.34
CA TYR A 39 2.48 -4.03 -2.33
C TYR A 39 2.25 -2.51 -2.37
N LYS A 40 2.64 -1.77 -1.35
CA LYS A 40 2.35 -0.33 -1.20
C LYS A 40 2.82 0.54 -2.38
N VAL A 41 3.83 0.11 -3.11
CA VAL A 41 4.30 0.78 -4.33
C VAL A 41 3.20 0.91 -5.39
N ARG A 42 2.29 -0.05 -5.50
CA ARG A 42 1.18 -0.05 -6.46
C ARG A 42 0.26 1.16 -6.26
N GLY A 43 -0.23 1.33 -5.02
CA GLY A 43 -1.11 2.45 -4.67
C GLY A 43 -0.41 3.79 -4.73
N ALA A 44 0.80 3.89 -4.21
CA ALA A 44 1.59 5.12 -4.26
C ALA A 44 1.84 5.57 -5.70
N TYR A 45 2.31 4.68 -6.56
CA TYR A 45 2.57 4.99 -7.95
C TYR A 45 1.30 5.37 -8.72
N TYR A 46 0.22 4.62 -8.53
CA TYR A 46 -1.04 4.93 -9.20
C TYR A 46 -1.57 6.31 -8.77
N LYS A 47 -1.57 6.62 -7.47
CA LYS A 47 -1.95 7.93 -6.97
C LYS A 47 -1.12 9.05 -7.60
N ILE A 48 0.19 8.93 -7.60
CA ILE A 48 1.09 9.92 -8.19
C ILE A 48 0.83 10.07 -9.70
N SER A 49 0.47 8.99 -10.39
CA SER A 49 0.12 9.02 -11.82
C SER A 49 -1.14 9.82 -12.14
N THR A 50 -2.04 9.98 -11.15
CA THR A 50 -3.29 10.76 -11.32
C THR A 50 -3.14 12.25 -11.03
N LEU A 51 -2.02 12.65 -10.44
CA LEU A 51 -1.74 14.04 -10.15
C LEU A 51 -1.38 14.81 -11.43
N SER A 52 -1.73 16.09 -11.46
CA SER A 52 -1.24 16.99 -12.50
C SER A 52 0.28 17.14 -12.41
N GLU A 53 0.89 17.59 -13.50
CA GLU A 53 2.33 17.87 -13.50
C GLU A 53 2.69 18.95 -12.47
N GLU A 54 1.86 19.97 -12.34
CA GLU A 54 2.03 21.03 -11.36
C GLU A 54 2.02 20.50 -9.92
N GLU A 55 1.07 19.61 -9.57
CA GLU A 55 1.02 18.97 -8.27
C GLU A 55 2.28 18.13 -8.00
N ARG A 56 2.76 17.38 -8.99
CA ARG A 56 4.00 16.63 -8.88
C ARG A 56 5.22 17.52 -8.69
N GLN A 57 5.29 18.64 -9.42
CA GLN A 57 6.42 19.58 -9.34
C GLN A 57 6.50 20.31 -8.00
N ARG A 58 5.35 20.62 -7.37
CA ARG A 58 5.34 21.16 -6.00
C ARG A 58 5.98 20.23 -4.99
N GLY A 59 5.93 18.94 -5.24
CA GLY A 59 6.47 17.88 -4.37
C GLY A 59 5.40 17.12 -3.62
N LEU A 60 5.80 15.96 -3.13
CA LEU A 60 4.95 14.98 -2.48
C LEU A 60 5.37 14.83 -1.03
N ILE A 61 4.41 14.57 -0.15
CA ILE A 61 4.69 14.31 1.26
C ILE A 61 3.82 13.17 1.80
N THR A 62 4.36 12.41 2.73
CA THR A 62 3.57 11.44 3.52
C THR A 62 4.18 11.25 4.90
N ALA A 63 3.38 10.68 5.82
CA ALA A 63 3.87 10.19 7.10
C ALA A 63 3.85 8.66 7.10
N SER A 64 4.98 8.03 7.27
CA SER A 64 5.08 6.57 7.41
C SER A 64 6.51 6.15 7.76
N ALA A 65 6.66 5.24 8.71
CA ALA A 65 7.94 4.60 9.03
C ALA A 65 8.14 3.23 8.35
N GLY A 66 7.27 2.87 7.39
CA GLY A 66 7.24 1.51 6.85
C GLY A 66 7.14 1.42 5.33
N ASN A 67 6.34 0.46 4.89
CA ASN A 67 6.20 0.10 3.48
C ASN A 67 5.63 1.23 2.61
N HIS A 68 4.75 2.06 3.16
CA HIS A 68 4.20 3.19 2.42
C HIS A 68 5.25 4.27 2.16
N ALA A 69 6.10 4.57 3.14
CA ALA A 69 7.23 5.48 2.98
C ALA A 69 8.12 5.09 1.79
N GLN A 70 8.50 3.82 1.72
CA GLN A 70 9.33 3.29 0.65
C GLN A 70 8.58 3.28 -0.69
N GLY A 71 7.28 2.95 -0.68
CA GLY A 71 6.44 2.98 -1.87
C GLY A 71 6.33 4.39 -2.48
N VAL A 72 6.09 5.41 -1.64
CA VAL A 72 6.02 6.83 -2.10
C VAL A 72 7.38 7.30 -2.57
N ALA A 73 8.46 7.04 -1.82
CA ALA A 73 9.81 7.45 -2.20
C ALA A 73 10.24 6.85 -3.55
N TYR A 74 10.00 5.54 -3.75
CA TYR A 74 10.30 4.88 -5.01
C TYR A 74 9.45 5.39 -6.17
N ALA A 75 8.14 5.55 -5.97
CA ALA A 75 7.24 6.06 -6.99
C ALA A 75 7.60 7.52 -7.37
N ALA A 76 7.90 8.37 -6.39
CA ALA A 76 8.35 9.73 -6.65
C ALA A 76 9.65 9.78 -7.47
N LYS A 77 10.61 8.90 -7.16
CA LYS A 77 11.86 8.76 -7.95
C LYS A 77 11.55 8.43 -9.41
N CYS A 78 10.61 7.52 -9.68
CA CYS A 78 10.24 7.13 -11.04
C CYS A 78 9.61 8.30 -11.82
N TYR A 79 8.90 9.20 -11.14
CA TYR A 79 8.32 10.41 -11.74
C TYR A 79 9.25 11.63 -11.72
N GLY A 80 10.45 11.50 -11.17
CA GLY A 80 11.36 12.64 -11.00
C GLY A 80 10.83 13.72 -10.04
N CYS A 81 9.96 13.34 -9.10
CA CYS A 81 9.34 14.26 -8.15
C CYS A 81 10.12 14.33 -6.83
N LYS A 82 10.10 15.49 -6.18
CA LYS A 82 10.54 15.60 -4.79
C LYS A 82 9.57 14.83 -3.89
N ALA A 83 10.09 14.05 -2.97
CA ALA A 83 9.30 13.42 -1.91
C ALA A 83 9.89 13.73 -0.53
N VAL A 84 9.03 14.11 0.40
CA VAL A 84 9.33 14.31 1.81
C VAL A 84 8.60 13.24 2.62
N ILE A 85 9.33 12.51 3.44
CA ILE A 85 8.76 11.43 4.26
C ILE A 85 8.98 11.79 5.73
N VAL A 86 7.90 12.02 6.45
CA VAL A 86 7.95 12.28 7.89
C VAL A 86 7.84 10.96 8.63
N MET A 87 8.78 10.71 9.54
CA MET A 87 8.86 9.49 10.35
C MET A 87 9.02 9.84 11.82
N PRO A 88 8.47 9.03 12.75
CA PRO A 88 8.81 9.16 14.17
C PRO A 88 10.32 9.05 14.40
N THR A 89 10.82 9.77 15.42
CA THR A 89 12.24 9.74 15.82
C THR A 89 12.70 8.35 16.25
N THR A 90 11.76 7.53 16.71
CA THR A 90 11.95 6.13 17.12
C THR A 90 12.11 5.16 15.93
N THR A 91 12.00 5.64 14.71
CA THR A 91 12.09 4.79 13.51
C THR A 91 13.48 4.17 13.36
N PRO A 92 13.60 2.83 13.19
CA PRO A 92 14.87 2.16 13.01
C PRO A 92 15.68 2.74 11.83
N LEU A 93 16.96 2.97 12.02
CA LEU A 93 17.86 3.57 11.01
C LEU A 93 17.86 2.84 9.68
N ILE A 94 17.67 1.52 9.69
CA ILE A 94 17.60 0.73 8.45
C ILE A 94 16.43 1.18 7.56
N LYS A 95 15.29 1.52 8.14
CA LYS A 95 14.11 2.01 7.41
C LYS A 95 14.32 3.44 6.91
N VAL A 96 14.93 4.30 7.74
CA VAL A 96 15.29 5.67 7.36
C VAL A 96 16.24 5.63 6.15
N ASN A 97 17.33 4.87 6.26
CA ASN A 97 18.36 4.80 5.21
C ASN A 97 17.80 4.19 3.91
N ARG A 98 16.95 3.16 4.01
CA ARG A 98 16.31 2.57 2.84
C ARG A 98 15.38 3.56 2.12
N THR A 99 14.64 4.37 2.87
CA THR A 99 13.80 5.42 2.27
C THR A 99 14.64 6.50 1.60
N LYS A 100 15.73 6.94 2.25
CA LYS A 100 16.69 7.89 1.67
C LYS A 100 17.36 7.36 0.40
N SER A 101 17.62 6.05 0.31
CA SER A 101 18.25 5.45 -0.87
C SER A 101 17.40 5.54 -2.14
N TYR A 102 16.09 5.77 -1.99
CA TYR A 102 15.21 6.09 -3.12
C TYR A 102 15.19 7.57 -3.49
N GLY A 103 16.00 8.41 -2.81
CA GLY A 103 16.12 9.84 -3.11
C GLY A 103 15.14 10.73 -2.35
N ALA A 104 14.37 10.19 -1.42
CA ALA A 104 13.45 10.99 -0.61
C ALA A 104 14.18 11.74 0.51
N GLU A 105 13.70 12.95 0.81
CA GLU A 105 14.02 13.66 2.03
C GLU A 105 13.30 13.04 3.21
N VAL A 106 14.01 12.69 4.28
CA VAL A 106 13.41 12.14 5.50
C VAL A 106 13.49 13.15 6.62
N VAL A 107 12.33 13.50 7.17
CA VAL A 107 12.17 14.35 8.35
C VAL A 107 11.80 13.46 9.53
N LEU A 108 12.59 13.50 10.60
CA LEU A 108 12.30 12.80 11.85
C LEU A 108 11.57 13.76 12.78
N TYR A 109 10.34 13.40 13.20
CA TYR A 109 9.53 14.26 14.06
C TYR A 109 8.57 13.44 14.94
N GLY A 110 8.49 13.82 16.21
CA GLY A 110 7.64 13.15 17.20
C GLY A 110 8.10 11.73 17.55
N ASP A 111 7.44 11.12 18.50
CA ASP A 111 7.77 9.77 18.97
C ASP A 111 6.80 8.71 18.41
N VAL A 112 5.60 9.13 17.99
CA VAL A 112 4.54 8.28 17.47
C VAL A 112 4.07 8.72 16.09
N TYR A 113 3.33 7.83 15.41
CA TYR A 113 2.83 8.07 14.07
C TYR A 113 1.94 9.32 13.97
N ASP A 114 1.07 9.55 14.96
CA ASP A 114 0.10 10.66 14.89
C ASP A 114 0.80 12.02 14.91
N GLU A 115 1.87 12.17 15.69
CA GLU A 115 2.71 13.39 15.72
C GLU A 115 3.42 13.59 14.37
N ALA A 116 4.01 12.54 13.82
CA ALA A 116 4.65 12.60 12.52
C ALA A 116 3.64 12.95 11.40
N CYS A 117 2.42 12.41 11.48
CA CYS A 117 1.35 12.68 10.54
C CYS A 117 0.86 14.13 10.61
N ALA A 118 0.62 14.64 11.82
CA ALA A 118 0.24 16.04 12.02
C ALA A 118 1.30 16.98 11.44
N HIS A 119 2.57 16.72 11.72
CA HIS A 119 3.66 17.52 11.17
C HIS A 119 3.79 17.42 9.64
N ALA A 120 3.53 16.25 9.06
CA ALA A 120 3.51 16.10 7.61
C ALA A 120 2.40 16.93 6.97
N LEU A 121 1.23 17.04 7.60
CA LEU A 121 0.11 17.86 7.13
C LEU A 121 0.45 19.36 7.24
N GLU A 122 1.07 19.80 8.33
CA GLU A 122 1.57 21.18 8.46
C GLU A 122 2.59 21.54 7.37
N LEU A 123 3.54 20.63 7.09
CA LEU A 123 4.52 20.84 6.02
C LEU A 123 3.85 20.83 4.64
N ALA A 124 2.82 19.99 4.43
CA ALA A 124 2.06 19.98 3.19
C ALA A 124 1.40 21.33 2.92
N GLU A 125 0.71 21.90 3.91
CA GLU A 125 0.06 23.19 3.81
C GLU A 125 1.08 24.32 3.57
N LYS A 126 2.13 24.37 4.40
CA LYS A 126 3.15 25.42 4.34
C LYS A 126 3.90 25.46 3.03
N ASN A 127 4.19 24.30 2.42
CA ASN A 127 5.04 24.21 1.22
C ASN A 127 4.25 23.88 -0.05
N GLY A 128 2.93 23.67 0.05
CA GLY A 128 2.08 23.29 -1.07
C GLY A 128 2.32 21.84 -1.57
N TYR A 129 2.86 20.96 -0.73
CA TYR A 129 3.07 19.56 -1.10
C TYR A 129 1.77 18.78 -1.19
N THR A 130 1.70 17.84 -2.11
CA THR A 130 0.57 16.91 -2.20
C THR A 130 0.77 15.77 -1.20
N PHE A 131 -0.17 15.63 -0.26
CA PHE A 131 -0.14 14.53 0.71
C PHE A 131 -0.58 13.22 0.07
N ILE A 132 0.23 12.19 0.18
CA ILE A 132 -0.06 10.84 -0.33
C ILE A 132 -0.49 9.96 0.84
N HIS A 133 -1.81 9.77 0.98
CA HIS A 133 -2.38 9.00 2.09
C HIS A 133 -2.02 7.51 2.02
N PRO A 134 -1.69 6.84 3.14
CA PRO A 134 -1.25 5.44 3.12
C PRO A 134 -2.33 4.40 2.81
N PHE A 135 -3.62 4.76 2.89
CA PHE A 135 -4.75 3.84 2.66
C PHE A 135 -6.10 4.53 2.37
N ASP A 136 -6.41 5.66 2.97
CA ASP A 136 -7.71 6.35 2.82
C ASP A 136 -7.67 7.34 1.64
N ASP A 137 -7.54 6.79 0.45
CA ASP A 137 -7.53 7.49 -0.84
C ASP A 137 -7.95 6.51 -1.93
N LEU A 138 -8.97 6.86 -2.71
CA LEU A 138 -9.52 5.99 -3.74
C LEU A 138 -8.50 5.65 -4.84
N ALA A 139 -7.61 6.56 -5.20
CA ALA A 139 -6.58 6.28 -6.18
C ALA A 139 -5.53 5.32 -5.61
N VAL A 140 -5.14 5.49 -4.33
CA VAL A 140 -4.27 4.53 -3.63
C VAL A 140 -4.93 3.15 -3.58
N ALA A 141 -6.18 3.06 -3.16
CA ALA A 141 -6.92 1.79 -3.12
C ALA A 141 -7.05 1.16 -4.52
N THR A 142 -7.30 1.95 -5.57
CA THR A 142 -7.34 1.48 -6.96
C THR A 142 -6.01 0.86 -7.39
N GLY A 143 -4.89 1.49 -7.06
CA GLY A 143 -3.56 0.92 -7.31
C GLY A 143 -3.37 -0.43 -6.62
N GLN A 144 -3.80 -0.57 -5.36
CA GLN A 144 -3.75 -1.84 -4.63
C GLN A 144 -4.65 -2.91 -5.26
N GLY A 145 -5.78 -2.52 -5.82
CA GLY A 145 -6.71 -3.42 -6.51
C GLY A 145 -6.11 -4.14 -7.73
N THR A 146 -5.00 -3.63 -8.28
CA THR A 146 -4.29 -4.31 -9.39
C THR A 146 -3.79 -5.70 -9.01
N ILE A 147 -3.62 -5.98 -7.72
CA ILE A 147 -3.32 -7.33 -7.22
C ILE A 147 -4.43 -8.31 -7.61
N ALA A 148 -5.69 -7.93 -7.47
CA ALA A 148 -6.81 -8.77 -7.87
C ALA A 148 -6.82 -9.03 -9.37
N MET A 149 -6.45 -8.05 -10.22
CA MET A 149 -6.30 -8.27 -11.66
C MET A 149 -5.31 -9.39 -11.98
N GLU A 150 -4.17 -9.39 -11.30
CA GLU A 150 -3.14 -10.42 -11.49
C GLU A 150 -3.61 -11.79 -10.97
N ILE A 151 -4.31 -11.82 -9.81
CA ILE A 151 -4.89 -13.06 -9.27
C ILE A 151 -5.88 -13.66 -10.28
N PHE A 152 -6.82 -12.87 -10.80
CA PHE A 152 -7.82 -13.37 -11.75
C PHE A 152 -7.22 -13.82 -13.07
N LYS A 153 -6.14 -13.22 -13.51
CA LYS A 153 -5.42 -13.63 -14.71
C LYS A 153 -4.82 -15.04 -14.57
N GLU A 154 -4.29 -15.37 -13.40
CA GLU A 154 -3.65 -16.66 -13.13
C GLU A 154 -4.64 -17.71 -12.58
N LEU A 155 -5.63 -17.28 -11.81
CA LEU A 155 -6.61 -18.14 -11.16
C LEU A 155 -8.04 -17.61 -11.35
N PRO A 156 -8.61 -17.72 -12.58
CA PRO A 156 -9.92 -17.14 -12.89
C PRO A 156 -11.09 -17.74 -12.09
N LEU A 157 -10.91 -18.93 -11.54
CA LEU A 157 -11.92 -19.65 -10.76
C LEU A 157 -11.67 -19.56 -9.24
N VAL A 158 -10.93 -18.55 -8.77
CA VAL A 158 -10.73 -18.32 -7.35
C VAL A 158 -12.07 -18.10 -6.64
N GLU A 159 -12.29 -18.77 -5.53
CA GLU A 159 -13.53 -18.68 -4.74
C GLU A 159 -13.35 -17.77 -3.51
N TYR A 160 -12.17 -17.79 -2.91
CA TYR A 160 -11.84 -17.07 -1.70
C TYR A 160 -10.54 -16.27 -1.86
N ILE A 161 -10.54 -15.03 -1.41
CA ILE A 161 -9.33 -14.21 -1.32
C ILE A 161 -9.19 -13.73 0.12
N LEU A 162 -8.13 -14.15 0.80
CA LEU A 162 -7.80 -13.69 2.14
C LEU A 162 -6.89 -12.47 2.03
N VAL A 163 -7.29 -11.38 2.68
CA VAL A 163 -6.59 -10.09 2.58
C VAL A 163 -6.24 -9.58 3.97
N PRO A 164 -4.96 -9.33 4.29
CA PRO A 164 -4.61 -8.70 5.54
C PRO A 164 -5.15 -7.26 5.58
N ILE A 165 -5.72 -6.87 6.70
CA ILE A 165 -6.28 -5.54 6.91
C ILE A 165 -5.47 -4.79 7.97
N GLY A 166 -5.05 -3.57 7.62
CA GLY A 166 -4.68 -2.51 8.53
C GLY A 166 -5.64 -1.34 8.33
N GLY A 167 -5.23 -0.28 7.64
CA GLY A 167 -6.11 0.86 7.31
C GLY A 167 -7.13 0.62 6.19
N GLY A 168 -7.27 -0.59 5.65
CA GLY A 168 -8.34 -0.98 4.73
C GLY A 168 -8.07 -0.76 3.24
N GLY A 169 -7.08 0.04 2.83
CA GLY A 169 -6.87 0.39 1.42
C GLY A 169 -6.62 -0.81 0.48
N LEU A 170 -5.87 -1.82 0.94
CA LEU A 170 -5.68 -3.06 0.18
C LEU A 170 -7.00 -3.84 0.05
N ALA A 171 -7.69 -4.03 1.16
CA ALA A 171 -8.97 -4.76 1.19
C ALA A 171 -10.01 -4.06 0.31
N THR A 172 -10.11 -2.73 0.37
CA THR A 172 -10.99 -1.93 -0.49
C THR A 172 -10.69 -2.16 -1.97
N GLY A 173 -9.44 -2.01 -2.39
CA GLY A 173 -9.05 -2.18 -3.79
C GLY A 173 -9.30 -3.61 -4.31
N VAL A 174 -8.85 -4.61 -3.55
CA VAL A 174 -8.99 -6.02 -3.93
C VAL A 174 -10.46 -6.45 -3.92
N SER A 175 -11.22 -6.13 -2.87
CA SER A 175 -12.61 -6.57 -2.77
C SER A 175 -13.50 -5.89 -3.81
N THR A 176 -13.33 -4.61 -4.04
CA THR A 176 -14.09 -3.88 -5.07
C THR A 176 -13.91 -4.52 -6.43
N LEU A 177 -12.66 -4.73 -6.85
CA LEU A 177 -12.41 -5.33 -8.15
C LEU A 177 -12.88 -6.79 -8.21
N ALA A 178 -12.62 -7.59 -7.16
CA ALA A 178 -13.07 -8.97 -7.10
C ALA A 178 -14.59 -9.07 -7.26
N LYS A 179 -15.35 -8.23 -6.55
CA LYS A 179 -16.82 -8.22 -6.64
C LYS A 179 -17.36 -7.71 -7.97
N LEU A 180 -16.68 -6.78 -8.61
CA LEU A 180 -17.03 -6.34 -9.96
C LEU A 180 -16.83 -7.44 -11.01
N LEU A 181 -15.76 -8.23 -10.88
CA LEU A 181 -15.46 -9.32 -11.82
C LEU A 181 -16.31 -10.57 -11.55
N ASN A 182 -16.50 -10.92 -10.30
CA ASN A 182 -17.33 -12.05 -9.89
C ASN A 182 -17.96 -11.82 -8.51
N PRO A 183 -19.26 -11.44 -8.43
CA PRO A 183 -19.93 -11.17 -7.15
C PRO A 183 -19.96 -12.35 -6.18
N LYS A 184 -19.79 -13.59 -6.67
CA LYS A 184 -19.81 -14.81 -5.83
C LYS A 184 -18.53 -15.00 -5.04
N ILE A 185 -17.41 -14.38 -5.43
CA ILE A 185 -16.14 -14.50 -4.69
C ILE A 185 -16.29 -13.95 -3.28
N LYS A 186 -15.74 -14.67 -2.34
CA LYS A 186 -15.66 -14.23 -0.94
C LYS A 186 -14.30 -13.61 -0.67
N VAL A 187 -14.30 -12.33 -0.32
CA VAL A 187 -13.09 -11.65 0.15
C VAL A 187 -13.18 -11.59 1.67
N ILE A 188 -12.18 -12.16 2.33
CA ILE A 188 -12.12 -12.31 3.78
C ILE A 188 -10.98 -11.45 4.30
N GLY A 189 -11.32 -10.43 5.11
CA GLY A 189 -10.34 -9.63 5.82
C GLY A 189 -9.73 -10.40 6.99
N VAL A 190 -8.43 -10.27 7.18
CA VAL A 190 -7.68 -10.93 8.25
C VAL A 190 -6.95 -9.87 9.06
N GLU A 191 -7.20 -9.84 10.37
CA GLU A 191 -6.53 -8.94 11.32
C GLU A 191 -5.95 -9.75 12.50
N PRO A 192 -4.84 -9.33 13.10
CA PRO A 192 -4.40 -9.92 14.35
C PRO A 192 -5.35 -9.53 15.48
N ALA A 193 -5.60 -10.45 16.43
CA ALA A 193 -6.50 -10.20 17.56
C ALA A 193 -6.12 -8.96 18.41
N GLY A 194 -4.82 -8.64 18.46
CA GLY A 194 -4.32 -7.45 19.19
C GLY A 194 -4.42 -6.12 18.40
N ALA A 195 -4.91 -6.15 17.14
CA ALA A 195 -5.05 -4.95 16.29
C ALA A 195 -6.22 -5.13 15.30
N ASN A 196 -7.41 -5.43 15.82
CA ASN A 196 -8.62 -5.72 15.05
C ASN A 196 -9.52 -4.48 14.84
N CYS A 197 -8.93 -3.37 14.45
CA CYS A 197 -9.64 -2.09 14.31
C CYS A 197 -10.80 -2.15 13.32
N MET A 198 -10.64 -2.85 12.19
CA MET A 198 -11.69 -2.93 11.18
C MET A 198 -12.87 -3.77 11.68
N GLN A 199 -12.62 -4.88 12.38
CA GLN A 199 -13.65 -5.68 13.01
C GLN A 199 -14.45 -4.84 14.02
N ALA A 200 -13.75 -4.07 14.85
CA ALA A 200 -14.39 -3.17 15.81
C ALA A 200 -15.21 -2.09 15.13
N SER A 201 -14.72 -1.51 14.03
CA SER A 201 -15.46 -0.52 13.24
C SER A 201 -16.76 -1.09 12.66
N PHE A 202 -16.71 -2.29 12.08
CA PHE A 202 -17.93 -2.96 11.57
C PHE A 202 -18.94 -3.29 12.67
N ALA A 203 -18.47 -3.61 13.88
CA ALA A 203 -19.36 -3.88 15.01
C ALA A 203 -20.02 -2.61 15.58
N ALA A 204 -19.40 -1.46 15.40
CA ALA A 204 -19.92 -0.18 15.84
C ALA A 204 -20.92 0.47 14.87
N GLY A 205 -21.01 0.04 13.63
CA GLY A 205 -21.92 0.53 12.56
C GLY A 205 -21.26 1.57 11.69
#